data_3804ada2d53bdf65cf32fad48c5fe9ef
#
_entry.id   3804ada2d53bdf65cf32fad48c5fe9ef
#
_cell.length_a   1.000
_cell.length_b   1.000
_cell.length_c   1.000
_cell.angle_alpha   90.00
_cell.angle_beta   90.00
_cell.angle_gamma   90.00
#
_symmetry.space_group_name_H-M   'P 1'
#
loop_
_entity.id
_entity.type
_entity.pdbx_description
1 polymer ?
#
loop_
_entity_poly.entity_id
_entity_poly.type
_entity_poly.pdbx_seq_one_letter_code
_entity_poly.pdbx_strand_id
1 'polypeptide(L)'
;RNEEIIPRKPATTKKNLPVPFAGQLGQSRWVDSVMQTLTPDQRVAQLFIVAAYSNRTRVDEDSVSALIQQYGIGGLIFFQGGPVRQSRLLNRYQSQSRVPLLVAMDAEWGVGMRLDSVVRFPYQMSLGGLRQNQLIYDMGTEVAAQFKRLGMHVNFAPVIDVNNNAQNPVIGFRSWGENRENVTEKSYLYMKGMQDAGVLAVAKHFPGHGDTDTDSHLALPLLRIDRKRIDTLELFPFKSLLQRGIGGVMVAHLNIPALDTSGVPSTLSKPIIQGLLQQKLGFEGIIFTDAMNMKGVISKYPPGEADVRALLAGNDILE
;
A
#
# COMPACT_ATOMS: atom_id res chain seq x y z
N ARG A 1 -5.56 -35.16 49.99
CA ARG A 1 -5.56 -33.83 49.33
C ARG A 1 -5.93 -34.09 47.87
N ASN A 2 -7.15 -33.70 47.50
CA ASN A 2 -7.65 -33.79 46.14
C ASN A 2 -7.17 -32.52 45.40
N GLU A 3 -6.31 -32.67 44.39
CA GLU A 3 -5.97 -31.62 43.48
C GLU A 3 -7.11 -31.48 42.42
N GLU A 4 -7.82 -30.36 42.43
CA GLU A 4 -8.79 -30.02 41.44
C GLU A 4 -8.08 -29.77 40.09
N ILE A 5 -8.40 -30.60 39.11
CA ILE A 5 -7.95 -30.44 37.73
C ILE A 5 -8.77 -29.29 37.09
N ILE A 6 -8.16 -28.13 37.00
CA ILE A 6 -8.76 -26.97 36.25
C ILE A 6 -8.79 -27.36 34.77
N PRO A 7 -9.99 -27.38 34.13
CA PRO A 7 -10.08 -27.68 32.71
C PRO A 7 -9.41 -26.55 31.90
N ARG A 8 -8.39 -26.87 31.11
CA ARG A 8 -7.79 -25.96 30.13
C ARG A 8 -8.88 -25.54 29.14
N LYS A 9 -9.11 -24.21 29.03
CA LYS A 9 -9.92 -23.66 27.95
C LYS A 9 -9.40 -24.21 26.61
N PRO A 10 -10.29 -24.67 25.70
CA PRO A 10 -9.86 -25.10 24.37
C PRO A 10 -9.18 -23.92 23.69
N ALA A 11 -8.00 -24.20 23.13
CA ALA A 11 -7.31 -23.23 22.26
C ALA A 11 -8.29 -22.79 21.17
N THR A 12 -8.53 -21.49 21.08
CA THR A 12 -9.28 -20.91 19.96
C THR A 12 -8.55 -21.31 18.70
N THR A 13 -9.12 -22.21 17.92
CA THR A 13 -8.65 -22.53 16.58
C THR A 13 -8.57 -21.22 15.81
N LYS A 14 -7.35 -20.75 15.52
CA LYS A 14 -7.14 -19.67 14.55
C LYS A 14 -7.89 -20.10 13.30
N LYS A 15 -8.98 -19.40 12.95
CA LYS A 15 -9.59 -19.54 11.63
C LYS A 15 -8.45 -19.32 10.65
N ASN A 16 -8.19 -20.29 9.77
CA ASN A 16 -7.25 -20.11 8.67
C ASN A 16 -7.76 -18.94 7.83
N LEU A 17 -7.22 -17.75 8.09
CA LEU A 17 -7.41 -16.60 7.21
C LEU A 17 -6.79 -16.98 5.86
N PRO A 18 -7.39 -16.54 4.73
CA PRO A 18 -6.76 -16.76 3.43
C PRO A 18 -5.34 -16.23 3.49
N VAL A 19 -4.37 -17.06 3.08
CA VAL A 19 -2.98 -16.63 3.04
C VAL A 19 -2.90 -15.41 2.14
N PRO A 20 -2.36 -14.27 2.59
CA PRO A 20 -2.22 -13.10 1.76
C PRO A 20 -1.47 -13.45 0.48
N PHE A 21 -1.84 -12.83 -0.65
CA PHE A 21 -1.22 -13.06 -1.96
C PHE A 21 0.32 -13.04 -1.89
N ALA A 22 0.90 -12.14 -1.08
CA ALA A 22 2.34 -12.05 -0.83
C ALA A 22 2.89 -13.17 0.08
N GLY A 23 2.11 -13.67 1.03
CA GLY A 23 2.55 -14.70 1.99
C GLY A 23 2.72 -16.09 1.38
N GLN A 24 2.18 -16.34 0.18
CA GLN A 24 2.34 -17.61 -0.51
C GLN A 24 3.78 -17.87 -0.99
N LEU A 25 4.62 -16.84 -1.05
CA LEU A 25 6.00 -16.93 -1.53
C LEU A 25 7.06 -17.00 -0.42
N GLY A 26 6.66 -16.88 0.85
CA GLY A 26 7.56 -16.75 2.01
C GLY A 26 8.46 -17.97 2.31
N GLN A 27 8.26 -19.11 1.64
CA GLN A 27 9.10 -20.32 1.78
C GLN A 27 9.67 -20.76 0.41
N SER A 28 9.91 -19.83 -0.49
CA SER A 28 10.41 -20.13 -1.82
C SER A 28 11.93 -20.39 -1.81
N ARG A 29 12.38 -21.54 -2.32
CA ARG A 29 13.81 -21.83 -2.55
C ARG A 29 14.49 -20.75 -3.40
N TRP A 30 13.72 -20.10 -4.27
CA TRP A 30 14.21 -18.98 -5.08
C TRP A 30 14.60 -17.78 -4.20
N VAL A 31 13.76 -17.44 -3.21
CA VAL A 31 14.06 -16.36 -2.26
C VAL A 31 15.35 -16.66 -1.50
N ASP A 32 15.49 -17.88 -0.96
CA ASP A 32 16.69 -18.29 -0.23
C ASP A 32 17.94 -18.19 -1.12
N SER A 33 17.84 -18.66 -2.37
CA SER A 33 18.93 -18.57 -3.35
C SER A 33 19.33 -17.13 -3.64
N VAL A 34 18.37 -16.23 -3.87
CA VAL A 34 18.64 -14.80 -4.11
C VAL A 34 19.28 -14.17 -2.88
N MET A 35 18.73 -14.40 -1.69
CA MET A 35 19.23 -13.84 -0.43
C MET A 35 20.70 -14.20 -0.15
N GLN A 36 21.12 -15.43 -0.52
CA GLN A 36 22.52 -15.87 -0.38
C GLN A 36 23.46 -15.12 -1.30
N THR A 37 22.97 -14.55 -2.41
CA THR A 37 23.81 -13.83 -3.39
C THR A 37 23.91 -12.34 -3.12
N LEU A 38 23.13 -11.78 -2.22
CA LEU A 38 23.07 -10.35 -1.92
C LEU A 38 23.94 -9.99 -0.70
N THR A 39 24.71 -8.90 -0.82
CA THR A 39 25.39 -8.29 0.32
C THR A 39 24.36 -7.67 1.29
N PRO A 40 24.75 -7.37 2.56
CA PRO A 40 23.85 -6.68 3.49
C PRO A 40 23.28 -5.37 2.90
N ASP A 41 24.10 -4.55 2.26
CA ASP A 41 23.66 -3.28 1.65
C ASP A 41 22.66 -3.52 0.51
N GLN A 42 22.89 -4.52 -0.32
CA GLN A 42 21.95 -4.91 -1.38
C GLN A 42 20.63 -5.43 -0.83
N ARG A 43 20.65 -6.17 0.29
CA ARG A 43 19.41 -6.59 0.97
C ARG A 43 18.61 -5.41 1.47
N VAL A 44 19.27 -4.40 2.04
CA VAL A 44 18.62 -3.15 2.45
C VAL A 44 18.05 -2.42 1.22
N ALA A 45 18.82 -2.31 0.14
CA ALA A 45 18.37 -1.66 -1.10
C ALA A 45 17.12 -2.33 -1.73
N GLN A 46 16.92 -3.64 -1.52
CA GLN A 46 15.71 -4.35 -1.96
C GLN A 46 14.42 -3.87 -1.27
N LEU A 47 14.52 -3.14 -0.16
CA LEU A 47 13.36 -2.60 0.58
C LEU A 47 12.88 -1.26 0.01
N PHE A 48 13.51 -0.72 -1.02
CA PHE A 48 13.18 0.58 -1.60
C PHE A 48 12.51 0.46 -2.96
N ILE A 49 11.41 1.20 -3.13
CA ILE A 49 10.74 1.46 -4.40
C ILE A 49 11.01 2.91 -4.79
N VAL A 50 11.57 3.13 -5.98
CA VAL A 50 11.98 4.44 -6.47
C VAL A 50 11.05 4.95 -7.56
N ALA A 51 10.73 6.24 -7.53
CA ALA A 51 9.89 6.89 -8.52
C ALA A 51 10.52 6.87 -9.93
N ALA A 52 9.75 6.46 -10.94
CA ALA A 52 10.13 6.43 -12.34
C ALA A 52 9.07 7.14 -13.21
N TYR A 53 9.53 7.79 -14.27
CA TYR A 53 8.69 8.57 -15.19
C TYR A 53 9.07 8.24 -16.62
N SER A 54 8.09 8.06 -17.49
CA SER A 54 8.37 7.83 -18.93
C SER A 54 8.11 9.04 -19.82
N ASN A 55 7.99 10.22 -19.22
CA ASN A 55 7.83 11.52 -19.89
C ASN A 55 8.89 12.56 -19.48
N ARG A 56 9.93 12.12 -18.77
CA ARG A 56 11.06 12.97 -18.36
C ARG A 56 12.25 12.84 -19.31
N THR A 57 13.33 13.53 -18.96
CA THR A 57 14.55 13.56 -19.75
C THR A 57 15.34 12.26 -19.64
N ARG A 58 16.27 12.06 -20.59
CA ARG A 58 17.20 10.95 -20.56
C ARG A 58 18.08 10.96 -19.29
N VAL A 59 18.43 12.14 -18.77
CA VAL A 59 19.19 12.29 -17.54
C VAL A 59 18.44 11.73 -16.33
N ASP A 60 17.12 12.01 -16.24
CA ASP A 60 16.29 11.43 -15.17
C ASP A 60 16.24 9.90 -15.27
N GLU A 61 16.07 9.38 -16.51
CA GLU A 61 16.04 7.94 -16.74
C GLU A 61 17.38 7.27 -16.38
N ASP A 62 18.51 7.90 -16.72
CA ASP A 62 19.83 7.37 -16.44
C ASP A 62 20.17 7.44 -14.94
N SER A 63 19.61 8.40 -14.21
CA SER A 63 19.71 8.45 -12.75
C SER A 63 19.04 7.23 -12.10
N VAL A 64 17.87 6.83 -12.56
CA VAL A 64 17.20 5.60 -12.07
C VAL A 64 17.99 4.36 -12.46
N SER A 65 18.55 4.31 -13.69
CA SER A 65 19.46 3.22 -14.12
C SER A 65 20.67 3.09 -13.20
N ALA A 66 21.28 4.22 -12.78
CA ALA A 66 22.41 4.22 -11.86
C ALA A 66 22.03 3.63 -10.49
N LEU A 67 20.86 3.97 -9.94
CA LEU A 67 20.38 3.39 -8.68
C LEU A 67 20.18 1.87 -8.78
N ILE A 68 19.63 1.38 -9.90
CA ILE A 68 19.45 -0.05 -10.15
C ILE A 68 20.80 -0.77 -10.21
N GLN A 69 21.75 -0.25 -10.97
CA GLN A 69 23.06 -0.89 -11.20
C GLN A 69 23.98 -0.80 -9.99
N GLN A 70 24.00 0.34 -9.33
CA GLN A 70 24.94 0.61 -8.24
C GLN A 70 24.48 0.00 -6.91
N TYR A 71 23.19 0.15 -6.58
CA TYR A 71 22.66 -0.28 -5.27
C TYR A 71 21.81 -1.54 -5.36
N GLY A 72 21.20 -1.85 -6.51
CA GLY A 72 20.31 -2.99 -6.65
C GLY A 72 18.98 -2.77 -5.91
N ILE A 73 18.32 -1.61 -6.14
CA ILE A 73 17.02 -1.30 -5.54
C ILE A 73 15.96 -2.37 -5.83
N GLY A 74 14.99 -2.55 -4.93
CA GLY A 74 13.99 -3.61 -5.01
C GLY A 74 12.87 -3.35 -6.01
N GLY A 75 12.54 -2.09 -6.30
CA GLY A 75 11.42 -1.82 -7.17
C GLY A 75 11.33 -0.39 -7.70
N LEU A 76 10.28 -0.19 -8.51
CA LEU A 76 9.94 1.09 -9.11
C LEU A 76 8.46 1.38 -8.92
N ILE A 77 8.13 2.66 -8.68
CA ILE A 77 6.77 3.16 -8.85
C ILE A 77 6.73 4.08 -10.07
N PHE A 78 5.91 3.73 -11.07
CA PHE A 78 5.72 4.58 -12.24
C PHE A 78 4.65 5.64 -12.00
N PHE A 79 5.03 6.88 -12.30
CA PHE A 79 4.14 8.03 -12.35
C PHE A 79 3.79 8.40 -13.81
N GLN A 80 3.87 9.68 -14.18
CA GLN A 80 3.41 10.17 -15.48
C GLN A 80 4.20 9.62 -16.67
N GLY A 81 3.49 9.44 -17.77
CA GLY A 81 4.08 9.04 -19.03
C GLY A 81 3.09 8.46 -20.02
N GLY A 82 3.54 7.54 -20.85
CA GLY A 82 2.70 6.83 -21.80
C GLY A 82 3.01 5.33 -21.85
N PRO A 83 2.04 4.47 -22.21
CA PRO A 83 2.15 3.04 -22.08
C PRO A 83 3.33 2.44 -22.85
N VAL A 84 3.54 2.86 -24.09
CA VAL A 84 4.64 2.37 -24.93
C VAL A 84 6.00 2.84 -24.41
N ARG A 85 6.09 4.14 -24.01
CA ARG A 85 7.32 4.70 -23.46
C ARG A 85 7.69 4.00 -22.15
N GLN A 86 6.70 3.79 -21.26
CA GLN A 86 6.90 3.08 -20.00
C GLN A 86 7.37 1.64 -20.21
N SER A 87 6.72 0.88 -21.10
CA SER A 87 7.11 -0.51 -21.35
C SER A 87 8.55 -0.63 -21.88
N ARG A 88 8.96 0.27 -22.78
CA ARG A 88 10.35 0.32 -23.28
C ARG A 88 11.35 0.64 -22.17
N LEU A 89 11.01 1.63 -21.34
CA LEU A 89 11.85 2.04 -20.23
C LEU A 89 11.96 0.95 -19.16
N LEU A 90 10.83 0.30 -18.83
CA LEU A 90 10.81 -0.80 -17.87
C LEU A 90 11.64 -1.99 -18.36
N ASN A 91 11.54 -2.37 -19.63
CA ASN A 91 12.35 -3.45 -20.20
C ASN A 91 13.87 -3.13 -20.07
N ARG A 92 14.25 -1.86 -20.29
CA ARG A 92 15.63 -1.41 -20.05
C ARG A 92 16.04 -1.58 -18.59
N TYR A 93 15.22 -1.13 -17.65
CA TYR A 93 15.49 -1.23 -16.22
C TYR A 93 15.56 -2.68 -15.73
N GLN A 94 14.63 -3.51 -16.15
CA GLN A 94 14.64 -4.95 -15.82
C GLN A 94 15.90 -5.66 -16.35
N SER A 95 16.36 -5.31 -17.55
CA SER A 95 17.59 -5.88 -18.11
C SER A 95 18.88 -5.46 -17.38
N GLN A 96 18.82 -4.38 -16.61
CA GLN A 96 19.94 -3.86 -15.81
C GLN A 96 19.91 -4.36 -14.36
N SER A 97 18.80 -4.91 -13.92
CA SER A 97 18.64 -5.35 -12.55
C SER A 97 19.07 -6.81 -12.36
N ARG A 98 19.83 -7.06 -11.30
CA ARG A 98 20.24 -8.41 -10.90
C ARG A 98 19.11 -9.24 -10.34
N VAL A 99 18.24 -8.62 -9.52
CA VAL A 99 17.00 -9.20 -9.01
C VAL A 99 15.86 -8.52 -9.74
N PRO A 100 14.87 -9.25 -10.27
CA PRO A 100 13.75 -8.62 -10.96
C PRO A 100 13.08 -7.56 -10.12
N LEU A 101 12.88 -6.36 -10.69
CA LEU A 101 12.27 -5.23 -9.99
C LEU A 101 10.78 -5.48 -9.74
N LEU A 102 10.34 -5.21 -8.52
CA LEU A 102 8.93 -5.06 -8.20
C LEU A 102 8.42 -3.74 -8.78
N VAL A 103 7.35 -3.76 -9.57
CA VAL A 103 6.86 -2.57 -10.27
C VAL A 103 5.46 -2.23 -9.81
N ALA A 104 5.32 -1.01 -9.29
CA ALA A 104 4.08 -0.46 -8.75
C ALA A 104 3.58 0.75 -9.55
N MET A 105 2.32 1.08 -9.34
CA MET A 105 1.68 2.32 -9.80
C MET A 105 0.49 2.65 -8.91
N ASP A 106 0.22 3.96 -8.69
CA ASP A 106 -1.11 4.40 -8.27
C ASP A 106 -2.04 4.40 -9.48
N ALA A 107 -2.92 3.45 -9.54
CA ALA A 107 -3.94 3.37 -10.59
C ALA A 107 -5.33 3.18 -9.96
N GLU A 108 -5.71 4.13 -9.10
CA GLU A 108 -6.97 4.09 -8.35
C GLU A 108 -8.18 3.97 -9.29
N TRP A 109 -8.19 4.76 -10.37
CA TRP A 109 -9.16 4.66 -11.48
C TRP A 109 -8.52 4.16 -12.78
N GLY A 110 -7.67 3.12 -12.65
CA GLY A 110 -6.95 2.50 -13.74
C GLY A 110 -5.68 3.26 -14.14
N VAL A 111 -4.92 2.68 -15.08
CA VAL A 111 -3.63 3.25 -15.52
C VAL A 111 -3.75 4.64 -16.12
N GLY A 112 -4.95 5.05 -16.56
CA GLY A 112 -5.25 6.41 -17.01
C GLY A 112 -5.16 7.49 -15.93
N MET A 113 -4.97 7.10 -14.66
CA MET A 113 -4.59 8.03 -13.58
C MET A 113 -3.19 8.64 -13.85
N ARG A 114 -2.29 7.86 -14.42
CA ARG A 114 -0.87 8.21 -14.59
C ARG A 114 -0.44 8.32 -16.04
N LEU A 115 -1.04 7.53 -16.94
CA LEU A 115 -0.61 7.42 -18.32
C LEU A 115 -1.52 8.19 -19.28
N ASP A 116 -0.89 8.81 -20.27
CA ASP A 116 -1.61 9.37 -21.43
C ASP A 116 -2.05 8.27 -22.40
N SER A 117 -2.91 8.59 -23.34
CA SER A 117 -3.30 7.73 -24.48
C SER A 117 -3.87 6.36 -24.07
N VAL A 118 -4.56 6.31 -22.92
CA VAL A 118 -5.24 5.12 -22.40
C VAL A 118 -6.65 5.46 -21.92
N VAL A 119 -7.50 4.45 -21.80
CA VAL A 119 -8.85 4.62 -21.25
C VAL A 119 -8.77 4.96 -19.77
N ARG A 120 -9.57 5.94 -19.33
CA ARG A 120 -9.74 6.32 -17.92
C ARG A 120 -11.08 5.78 -17.42
N PHE A 121 -11.05 5.14 -16.26
CA PHE A 121 -12.27 4.80 -15.55
C PHE A 121 -12.81 6.02 -14.78
N PRO A 122 -14.10 6.02 -14.42
CA PRO A 122 -14.65 7.06 -13.54
C PRO A 122 -13.99 7.03 -12.15
N TYR A 123 -14.06 8.14 -11.43
CA TYR A 123 -13.60 8.22 -10.06
C TYR A 123 -14.42 7.34 -9.12
N GLN A 124 -13.80 6.87 -8.03
CA GLN A 124 -14.41 5.99 -7.05
C GLN A 124 -15.71 6.55 -6.45
N MET A 125 -15.77 7.86 -6.19
CA MET A 125 -16.99 8.50 -5.66
C MET A 125 -18.19 8.29 -6.60
N SER A 126 -17.98 8.43 -7.91
CA SER A 126 -19.04 8.16 -8.90
C SER A 126 -19.41 6.67 -8.94
N LEU A 127 -18.41 5.80 -8.87
CA LEU A 127 -18.60 4.35 -8.87
C LEU A 127 -19.23 3.84 -7.56
N GLY A 128 -19.04 4.56 -6.46
CA GLY A 128 -19.68 4.27 -5.17
C GLY A 128 -21.22 4.24 -5.25
N GLY A 129 -21.80 5.05 -6.14
CA GLY A 129 -23.25 5.09 -6.41
C GLY A 129 -23.79 3.95 -7.28
N LEU A 130 -22.94 3.11 -7.88
CA LEU A 130 -23.39 2.00 -8.72
C LEU A 130 -24.11 0.92 -7.90
N ARG A 131 -25.25 0.46 -8.41
CA ARG A 131 -25.98 -0.68 -7.83
C ARG A 131 -25.44 -2.04 -8.28
N GLN A 132 -24.83 -2.09 -9.48
CA GLN A 132 -24.28 -3.30 -10.07
C GLN A 132 -22.82 -3.51 -9.59
N ASN A 133 -22.67 -4.16 -8.46
CA ASN A 133 -21.36 -4.41 -7.83
C ASN A 133 -20.40 -5.22 -8.70
N GLN A 134 -20.93 -6.09 -9.60
CA GLN A 134 -20.11 -6.87 -10.52
C GLN A 134 -19.19 -5.98 -11.38
N LEU A 135 -19.67 -4.80 -11.81
CA LEU A 135 -18.87 -3.87 -12.61
C LEU A 135 -17.61 -3.38 -11.89
N ILE A 136 -17.61 -3.34 -10.56
CA ILE A 136 -16.42 -2.97 -9.77
C ILE A 136 -15.39 -4.10 -9.81
N TYR A 137 -15.82 -5.34 -9.69
CA TYR A 137 -14.96 -6.50 -9.84
C TYR A 137 -14.37 -6.58 -11.26
N ASP A 138 -15.22 -6.38 -12.29
CA ASP A 138 -14.80 -6.40 -13.69
C ASP A 138 -13.78 -5.29 -13.98
N MET A 139 -13.98 -4.08 -13.42
CA MET A 139 -13.00 -3.00 -13.48
C MET A 139 -11.66 -3.41 -12.85
N GLY A 140 -11.67 -4.05 -11.69
CA GLY A 140 -10.44 -4.56 -11.05
C GLY A 140 -9.70 -5.55 -11.93
N THR A 141 -10.43 -6.47 -12.57
CA THR A 141 -9.89 -7.46 -13.51
C THR A 141 -9.28 -6.81 -14.74
N GLU A 142 -9.95 -5.79 -15.32
CA GLU A 142 -9.43 -5.07 -16.50
C GLU A 142 -8.18 -4.23 -16.14
N VAL A 143 -8.18 -3.56 -15.00
CA VAL A 143 -6.98 -2.85 -14.51
C VAL A 143 -5.80 -3.80 -14.33
N ALA A 144 -6.04 -5.00 -13.78
CA ALA A 144 -5.00 -6.01 -13.67
C ALA A 144 -4.50 -6.50 -15.04
N ALA A 145 -5.37 -6.63 -16.03
CA ALA A 145 -4.96 -6.97 -17.39
C ALA A 145 -4.05 -5.89 -17.99
N GLN A 146 -4.37 -4.60 -17.77
CA GLN A 146 -3.52 -3.48 -18.18
C GLN A 146 -2.16 -3.50 -17.46
N PHE A 147 -2.14 -3.75 -16.15
CA PHE A 147 -0.90 -3.91 -15.37
C PHE A 147 0.01 -4.99 -15.94
N LYS A 148 -0.53 -6.16 -16.19
CA LYS A 148 0.23 -7.29 -16.72
C LYS A 148 0.82 -6.99 -18.11
N ARG A 149 0.07 -6.31 -18.99
CA ARG A 149 0.58 -5.86 -20.29
C ARG A 149 1.73 -4.87 -20.18
N LEU A 150 1.76 -4.06 -19.11
CA LEU A 150 2.79 -3.07 -18.85
C LEU A 150 3.94 -3.60 -17.97
N GLY A 151 3.90 -4.89 -17.60
CA GLY A 151 4.93 -5.52 -16.75
C GLY A 151 4.89 -5.03 -15.29
N MET A 152 3.71 -4.61 -14.80
CA MET A 152 3.52 -4.14 -13.42
C MET A 152 2.90 -5.21 -12.54
N HIS A 153 3.21 -5.16 -11.24
CA HIS A 153 2.90 -6.20 -10.28
C HIS A 153 1.98 -5.73 -9.14
N VAL A 154 2.08 -4.46 -8.74
CA VAL A 154 1.44 -3.89 -7.55
C VAL A 154 0.64 -2.66 -7.92
N ASN A 155 -0.65 -2.64 -7.60
CA ASN A 155 -1.47 -1.43 -7.65
C ASN A 155 -1.65 -0.86 -6.25
N PHE A 156 -1.22 0.39 -6.01
CA PHE A 156 -1.50 1.13 -4.79
C PHE A 156 -2.96 1.61 -4.77
N ALA A 157 -3.87 0.63 -4.77
CA ALA A 157 -5.31 0.74 -4.71
C ALA A 157 -5.90 -0.57 -4.14
N PRO A 158 -7.08 -0.54 -3.54
CA PRO A 158 -8.05 0.54 -3.46
C PRO A 158 -7.76 1.59 -2.37
N VAL A 159 -8.27 2.82 -2.59
CA VAL A 159 -8.49 3.77 -1.49
C VAL A 159 -9.70 3.29 -0.71
N ILE A 160 -9.51 3.04 0.59
CA ILE A 160 -10.57 2.51 1.47
C ILE A 160 -10.92 3.47 2.62
N ASP A 161 -10.43 4.71 2.51
CA ASP A 161 -10.78 5.78 3.41
C ASP A 161 -12.27 6.13 3.28
N VAL A 162 -12.98 6.21 4.40
CA VAL A 162 -14.38 6.64 4.44
C VAL A 162 -14.42 8.16 4.42
N ASN A 163 -14.98 8.77 3.37
CA ASN A 163 -14.98 10.22 3.17
C ASN A 163 -16.06 10.92 4.02
N ASN A 164 -15.81 11.03 5.30
CA ASN A 164 -16.75 11.62 6.26
C ASN A 164 -16.49 13.12 6.53
N ASN A 165 -15.49 13.71 5.88
CA ASN A 165 -15.24 15.15 5.85
C ASN A 165 -15.33 15.65 4.40
N ALA A 166 -16.39 16.36 4.07
CA ALA A 166 -16.60 16.92 2.73
C ALA A 166 -15.53 17.94 2.29
N GLN A 167 -14.79 18.50 3.25
CA GLN A 167 -13.69 19.45 3.01
C GLN A 167 -12.32 18.78 2.97
N ASN A 168 -12.26 17.46 3.03
CA ASN A 168 -10.99 16.74 2.95
C ASN A 168 -10.27 17.04 1.62
N PRO A 169 -9.08 17.66 1.66
CA PRO A 169 -8.39 18.10 0.44
C PRO A 169 -7.68 16.95 -0.31
N VAL A 170 -7.57 15.76 0.31
CA VAL A 170 -6.77 14.65 -0.22
C VAL A 170 -7.64 13.51 -0.72
N ILE A 171 -8.62 13.08 0.06
CA ILE A 171 -9.43 11.89 -0.23
C ILE A 171 -10.56 12.22 -1.19
N GLY A 172 -11.55 13.00 -0.77
CA GLY A 172 -12.64 13.49 -1.64
C GLY A 172 -13.16 12.42 -2.61
N PHE A 173 -13.10 12.74 -3.90
CA PHE A 173 -13.58 11.87 -5.01
C PHE A 173 -12.79 10.54 -5.16
N ARG A 174 -11.67 10.38 -4.49
CA ARG A 174 -10.89 9.13 -4.47
C ARG A 174 -11.56 8.05 -3.61
N SER A 175 -12.41 8.42 -2.65
CA SER A 175 -13.19 7.50 -1.83
C SER A 175 -14.40 6.95 -2.59
N TRP A 176 -14.91 5.77 -2.17
CA TRP A 176 -16.17 5.19 -2.64
C TRP A 176 -17.40 5.82 -1.96
N GLY A 177 -17.23 6.79 -1.06
CA GLY A 177 -18.29 7.55 -0.40
C GLY A 177 -18.13 7.66 1.11
N GLU A 178 -19.24 8.02 1.77
CA GLU A 178 -19.32 8.32 3.20
C GLU A 178 -19.80 7.12 4.04
N ASN A 179 -20.44 6.15 3.38
CA ASN A 179 -20.94 4.95 4.05
C ASN A 179 -19.85 3.88 4.10
N ARG A 180 -19.40 3.52 5.32
CA ARG A 180 -18.30 2.58 5.53
C ARG A 180 -18.58 1.18 4.99
N GLU A 181 -19.81 0.73 5.01
CA GLU A 181 -20.23 -0.57 4.48
C GLU A 181 -20.09 -0.58 2.95
N ASN A 182 -20.54 0.49 2.28
CA ASN A 182 -20.40 0.66 0.84
C ASN A 182 -18.94 0.78 0.42
N VAL A 183 -18.14 1.62 1.13
CA VAL A 183 -16.69 1.74 0.91
C VAL A 183 -16.02 0.37 1.02
N THR A 184 -16.36 -0.40 2.06
CA THR A 184 -15.80 -1.72 2.29
C THR A 184 -16.12 -2.70 1.15
N GLU A 185 -17.38 -2.77 0.73
CA GLU A 185 -17.80 -3.73 -0.29
C GLU A 185 -17.24 -3.38 -1.68
N LYS A 186 -17.29 -2.11 -2.08
CA LYS A 186 -16.71 -1.65 -3.35
C LYS A 186 -15.21 -1.88 -3.41
N SER A 187 -14.50 -1.51 -2.34
CA SER A 187 -13.05 -1.73 -2.21
C SER A 187 -12.69 -3.21 -2.27
N TYR A 188 -13.46 -4.07 -1.60
CA TYR A 188 -13.26 -5.50 -1.66
C TYR A 188 -13.40 -6.06 -3.07
N LEU A 189 -14.45 -5.67 -3.80
CA LEU A 189 -14.67 -6.17 -5.16
C LEU A 189 -13.58 -5.70 -6.13
N TYR A 190 -13.14 -4.46 -6.01
CA TYR A 190 -12.02 -3.94 -6.79
C TYR A 190 -10.72 -4.69 -6.49
N MET A 191 -10.38 -4.83 -5.20
CA MET A 191 -9.27 -5.66 -4.72
C MET A 191 -9.34 -7.07 -5.28
N LYS A 192 -10.52 -7.71 -5.12
CA LYS A 192 -10.71 -9.11 -5.54
C LYS A 192 -10.51 -9.28 -7.03
N GLY A 193 -11.05 -8.39 -7.87
CA GLY A 193 -10.85 -8.42 -9.32
C GLY A 193 -9.37 -8.33 -9.69
N MET A 194 -8.61 -7.45 -9.04
CA MET A 194 -7.16 -7.33 -9.25
C MET A 194 -6.38 -8.57 -8.81
N GLN A 195 -6.64 -9.06 -7.59
CA GLN A 195 -5.89 -10.19 -7.03
C GLN A 195 -6.22 -11.52 -7.70
N ASP A 196 -7.47 -11.79 -8.04
CA ASP A 196 -7.86 -12.96 -8.81
C ASP A 196 -7.18 -12.98 -10.20
N ALA A 197 -6.93 -11.80 -10.76
CA ALA A 197 -6.19 -11.63 -12.01
C ALA A 197 -4.66 -11.57 -11.85
N GLY A 198 -4.12 -11.73 -10.63
CA GLY A 198 -2.70 -11.87 -10.35
C GLY A 198 -1.93 -10.55 -10.17
N VAL A 199 -2.59 -9.45 -9.79
CA VAL A 199 -1.97 -8.17 -9.42
C VAL A 199 -2.19 -7.91 -7.94
N LEU A 200 -1.13 -7.60 -7.20
CA LEU A 200 -1.20 -7.28 -5.79
C LEU A 200 -1.95 -5.96 -5.57
N ALA A 201 -3.02 -6.00 -4.80
CA ALA A 201 -3.75 -4.82 -4.36
C ALA A 201 -3.25 -4.34 -2.99
N VAL A 202 -3.22 -3.02 -2.80
CA VAL A 202 -2.74 -2.37 -1.57
C VAL A 202 -3.82 -1.44 -1.04
N ALA A 203 -4.38 -1.77 0.12
CA ALA A 203 -5.37 -0.93 0.78
C ALA A 203 -4.73 0.31 1.40
N LYS A 204 -5.29 1.49 1.15
CA LYS A 204 -4.75 2.76 1.62
C LYS A 204 -5.84 3.76 2.03
N HIS A 205 -5.54 4.62 2.98
CA HIS A 205 -4.28 4.94 3.69
C HIS A 205 -4.44 4.60 5.18
N PHE A 206 -3.76 3.55 5.63
CA PHE A 206 -3.88 3.08 7.02
C PHE A 206 -3.36 4.14 8.02
N PRO A 207 -4.03 4.36 9.17
CA PRO A 207 -5.23 3.69 9.68
C PRO A 207 -6.56 4.37 9.31
N GLY A 208 -6.57 5.29 8.35
CA GLY A 208 -7.72 6.01 7.82
C GLY A 208 -7.45 7.50 7.68
N HIS A 209 -7.60 8.05 6.47
CA HIS A 209 -7.29 9.44 6.09
C HIS A 209 -8.57 10.24 5.75
N GLY A 210 -9.76 9.65 5.96
CA GLY A 210 -11.02 10.20 5.46
C GLY A 210 -11.54 11.44 6.20
N ASP A 211 -11.03 11.73 7.40
CA ASP A 211 -11.46 12.87 8.25
C ASP A 211 -10.38 13.96 8.42
N THR A 212 -9.36 13.97 7.60
CA THR A 212 -8.31 15.00 7.69
C THR A 212 -8.75 16.29 7.00
N ASP A 213 -8.32 17.42 7.56
CA ASP A 213 -8.51 18.78 7.03
C ASP A 213 -7.24 19.38 6.41
N THR A 214 -6.14 18.65 6.49
CA THR A 214 -4.81 19.08 6.05
C THR A 214 -4.26 18.11 5.02
N ASP A 215 -3.65 18.64 3.96
CA ASP A 215 -2.96 17.85 2.94
C ASP A 215 -1.63 17.30 3.49
N SER A 216 -1.51 15.97 3.54
CA SER A 216 -0.30 15.27 4.02
C SER A 216 0.93 15.53 3.15
N HIS A 217 0.78 15.98 1.91
CA HIS A 217 1.89 16.43 1.07
C HIS A 217 2.48 17.78 1.53
N LEU A 218 1.71 18.58 2.24
CA LEU A 218 2.11 19.92 2.69
C LEU A 218 2.53 19.99 4.15
N ALA A 219 1.88 19.22 5.01
CA ALA A 219 2.16 19.16 6.46
C ALA A 219 1.73 17.81 7.02
N LEU A 220 2.10 17.52 8.29
CA LEU A 220 1.64 16.32 8.98
C LEU A 220 0.21 16.53 9.52
N PRO A 221 -0.82 15.88 8.94
CA PRO A 221 -2.19 16.04 9.42
C PRO A 221 -2.33 15.51 10.85
N LEU A 222 -3.06 16.26 11.67
CA LEU A 222 -3.38 15.88 13.04
C LEU A 222 -4.84 15.40 13.13
N LEU A 223 -5.03 14.11 13.34
CA LEU A 223 -6.35 13.50 13.44
C LEU A 223 -6.80 13.39 14.90
N ARG A 224 -7.64 14.35 15.35
CA ARG A 224 -8.14 14.45 16.73
C ARG A 224 -9.48 13.73 16.88
N ILE A 225 -9.46 12.42 16.75
CA ILE A 225 -10.62 11.55 16.94
C ILE A 225 -10.36 10.55 18.07
N ASP A 226 -11.42 10.09 18.72
CA ASP A 226 -11.30 9.12 19.79
C ASP A 226 -11.08 7.70 19.30
N ARG A 227 -10.60 6.84 20.19
CA ARG A 227 -10.31 5.44 19.89
C ARG A 227 -11.54 4.67 19.40
N LYS A 228 -12.71 4.93 19.95
CA LYS A 228 -13.95 4.26 19.59
C LYS A 228 -14.31 4.56 18.13
N ARG A 229 -14.19 5.82 17.74
CA ARG A 229 -14.42 6.24 16.36
C ARG A 229 -13.45 5.57 15.39
N ILE A 230 -12.14 5.60 15.69
CA ILE A 230 -11.13 4.90 14.89
C ILE A 230 -11.51 3.43 14.70
N ASP A 231 -11.86 2.74 15.79
CA ASP A 231 -12.20 1.31 15.74
C ASP A 231 -13.48 1.00 14.97
N THR A 232 -14.45 1.94 14.91
CA THR A 232 -15.78 1.70 14.33
C THR A 232 -15.97 2.29 12.93
N LEU A 233 -15.17 3.28 12.54
CA LEU A 233 -15.30 3.94 11.24
C LEU A 233 -14.03 3.77 10.40
N GLU A 234 -12.92 4.36 10.80
CA GLU A 234 -11.69 4.40 10.01
C GLU A 234 -11.11 2.99 9.77
N LEU A 235 -11.06 2.18 10.80
CA LEU A 235 -10.56 0.79 10.72
C LEU A 235 -11.58 -0.22 10.21
N PHE A 236 -12.84 0.16 10.02
CA PHE A 236 -13.88 -0.78 9.61
C PHE A 236 -13.59 -1.42 8.24
N PRO A 237 -13.26 -0.66 7.18
CA PRO A 237 -12.87 -1.25 5.90
C PRO A 237 -11.60 -2.09 6.01
N PHE A 238 -10.58 -1.61 6.73
CA PHE A 238 -9.33 -2.36 6.92
C PHE A 238 -9.57 -3.73 7.54
N LYS A 239 -10.29 -3.79 8.67
CA LYS A 239 -10.62 -5.06 9.33
C LYS A 239 -11.27 -6.07 8.38
N SER A 240 -12.18 -5.59 7.54
CA SER A 240 -12.88 -6.43 6.56
C SER A 240 -11.95 -6.92 5.45
N LEU A 241 -11.15 -6.04 4.84
CA LEU A 241 -10.27 -6.41 3.73
C LEU A 241 -9.12 -7.31 4.19
N LEU A 242 -8.58 -7.08 5.40
CA LEU A 242 -7.58 -7.95 6.01
C LEU A 242 -8.11 -9.39 6.16
N GLN A 243 -9.34 -9.55 6.66
CA GLN A 243 -9.99 -10.85 6.78
C GLN A 243 -10.30 -11.51 5.43
N ARG A 244 -10.44 -10.72 4.37
CA ARG A 244 -10.74 -11.18 3.02
C ARG A 244 -9.48 -11.33 2.15
N GLY A 245 -8.27 -11.19 2.71
CA GLY A 245 -7.01 -11.53 2.07
C GLY A 245 -6.39 -10.45 1.20
N ILE A 246 -6.54 -9.17 1.57
CA ILE A 246 -5.76 -8.09 0.93
C ILE A 246 -4.26 -8.36 1.08
N GLY A 247 -3.50 -8.25 -0.01
CA GLY A 247 -2.08 -8.59 -0.02
C GLY A 247 -1.15 -7.50 0.49
N GLY A 248 -1.55 -6.23 0.40
CA GLY A 248 -0.75 -5.10 0.87
C GLY A 248 -1.56 -4.04 1.61
N VAL A 249 -0.88 -3.30 2.48
CA VAL A 249 -1.42 -2.11 3.18
C VAL A 249 -0.40 -0.98 3.07
N MET A 250 -0.85 0.21 2.68
CA MET A 250 -0.04 1.42 2.69
C MET A 250 -0.38 2.26 3.92
N VAL A 251 0.64 2.62 4.69
CA VAL A 251 0.52 3.41 5.91
C VAL A 251 0.70 4.89 5.57
N ALA A 252 -0.29 5.71 5.96
CA ALA A 252 -0.26 7.16 5.76
C ALA A 252 0.71 7.88 6.71
N HIS A 253 1.02 9.15 6.39
CA HIS A 253 1.70 10.05 7.32
C HIS A 253 0.67 10.87 8.11
N LEU A 254 0.20 10.33 9.24
CA LEU A 254 -0.79 10.96 10.12
C LEU A 254 -0.30 11.01 11.56
N ASN A 255 -0.57 12.11 12.26
CA ASN A 255 -0.44 12.16 13.71
C ASN A 255 -1.80 11.84 14.34
N ILE A 256 -1.86 10.75 15.12
CA ILE A 256 -3.11 10.25 15.71
C ILE A 256 -2.89 10.01 17.20
N PRO A 257 -3.09 11.03 18.07
CA PRO A 257 -2.80 10.93 19.50
C PRO A 257 -3.56 9.80 20.23
N ALA A 258 -4.73 9.41 19.74
CA ALA A 258 -5.50 8.29 20.29
C ALA A 258 -4.87 6.91 20.05
N LEU A 259 -3.89 6.81 19.13
CA LEU A 259 -3.15 5.59 18.82
C LEU A 259 -1.70 5.65 19.29
N ASP A 260 -1.07 6.83 19.18
CA ASP A 260 0.31 7.08 19.59
C ASP A 260 0.47 8.54 20.04
N THR A 261 0.79 8.75 21.31
CA THR A 261 0.94 10.08 21.92
C THR A 261 2.29 10.74 21.65
N SER A 262 3.23 10.05 20.98
CA SER A 262 4.58 10.57 20.70
C SER A 262 4.60 11.71 19.67
N GLY A 263 3.52 11.88 18.89
CA GLY A 263 3.42 12.88 17.83
C GLY A 263 4.22 12.57 16.56
N VAL A 264 4.74 11.35 16.42
CA VAL A 264 5.38 10.87 15.18
C VAL A 264 4.33 10.53 14.11
N PRO A 265 4.67 10.59 12.82
CA PRO A 265 3.80 10.08 11.76
C PRO A 265 3.49 8.60 11.95
N SER A 266 2.30 8.14 11.57
CA SER A 266 1.89 6.73 11.68
C SER A 266 2.84 5.76 10.96
N THR A 267 3.47 6.17 9.88
CA THR A 267 4.54 5.42 9.20
C THR A 267 5.79 5.18 10.05
N LEU A 268 6.04 6.02 11.04
CA LEU A 268 7.19 5.89 11.96
C LEU A 268 6.77 5.36 13.35
N SER A 269 5.49 5.02 13.52
CA SER A 269 4.91 4.64 14.80
C SER A 269 4.87 3.12 14.97
N LYS A 270 5.74 2.59 15.81
CA LYS A 270 5.72 1.18 16.21
C LYS A 270 4.39 0.73 16.84
N PRO A 271 3.74 1.53 17.75
CA PRO A 271 2.41 1.21 18.27
C PRO A 271 1.35 1.04 17.17
N ILE A 272 1.41 1.83 16.10
CA ILE A 272 0.42 1.78 15.01
C ILE A 272 0.72 0.59 14.08
N ILE A 273 1.96 0.38 13.66
CA ILE A 273 2.29 -0.66 12.70
C ILE A 273 2.38 -2.01 13.38
N GLN A 274 3.32 -2.20 14.31
CA GLN A 274 3.48 -3.49 14.98
C GLN A 274 2.33 -3.78 15.94
N GLY A 275 1.94 -2.80 16.77
CA GLY A 275 0.92 -3.00 17.79
C GLY A 275 -0.49 -3.15 17.21
N LEU A 276 -0.92 -2.22 16.34
CA LEU A 276 -2.27 -2.24 15.82
C LEU A 276 -2.39 -3.09 14.55
N LEU A 277 -1.61 -2.82 13.49
CA LEU A 277 -1.78 -3.50 12.21
C LEU A 277 -1.35 -4.97 12.28
N GLN A 278 -0.14 -5.26 12.74
CA GLN A 278 0.39 -6.63 12.75
C GLN A 278 -0.19 -7.46 13.90
N GLN A 279 -0.10 -6.99 15.16
CA GLN A 279 -0.46 -7.82 16.31
C GLN A 279 -1.98 -7.85 16.58
N LYS A 280 -2.63 -6.67 16.64
CA LYS A 280 -4.06 -6.61 16.98
C LYS A 280 -4.96 -7.01 15.83
N LEU A 281 -4.67 -6.53 14.60
CA LEU A 281 -5.45 -6.83 13.40
C LEU A 281 -4.96 -8.11 12.67
N GLY A 282 -3.78 -8.63 13.00
CA GLY A 282 -3.25 -9.88 12.48
C GLY A 282 -2.83 -9.80 11.01
N PHE A 283 -2.37 -8.65 10.53
CA PHE A 283 -1.93 -8.51 9.15
C PHE A 283 -0.55 -9.14 8.94
N GLU A 284 -0.45 -10.00 7.95
CA GLU A 284 0.77 -10.75 7.58
C GLU A 284 1.21 -10.47 6.12
N GLY A 285 0.53 -9.54 5.42
CA GLY A 285 0.91 -9.12 4.06
C GLY A 285 1.99 -8.05 4.05
N ILE A 286 2.25 -7.46 2.88
CA ILE A 286 3.29 -6.44 2.70
C ILE A 286 2.81 -5.08 3.21
N ILE A 287 3.62 -4.42 4.03
CA ILE A 287 3.37 -3.08 4.56
C ILE A 287 4.25 -2.08 3.80
N PHE A 288 3.60 -1.19 3.06
CA PHE A 288 4.25 -0.09 2.34
C PHE A 288 4.13 1.20 3.13
N THR A 289 5.14 2.06 3.05
CA THR A 289 4.96 3.46 3.44
C THR A 289 4.20 4.21 2.34
N ASP A 290 3.53 5.31 2.68
CA ASP A 290 3.30 6.39 1.73
C ASP A 290 4.63 7.07 1.41
N ALA A 291 4.69 7.93 0.38
CA ALA A 291 5.93 8.49 -0.15
C ALA A 291 6.76 9.21 0.94
N MET A 292 7.94 8.69 1.24
CA MET A 292 8.79 9.16 2.34
C MET A 292 9.36 10.57 2.11
N ASN A 293 9.30 11.08 0.89
CA ASN A 293 9.71 12.45 0.55
C ASN A 293 8.62 13.52 0.81
N MET A 294 7.46 13.14 1.35
CA MET A 294 6.39 14.08 1.69
C MET A 294 6.79 14.99 2.87
N LYS A 295 6.37 16.28 2.80
CA LYS A 295 6.75 17.28 3.83
C LYS A 295 6.31 16.92 5.24
N GLY A 296 5.24 16.17 5.40
CA GLY A 296 4.78 15.66 6.68
C GLY A 296 5.83 14.81 7.43
N VAL A 297 6.79 14.23 6.70
CA VAL A 297 7.88 13.41 7.24
C VAL A 297 9.20 14.17 7.23
N ILE A 298 9.66 14.61 6.04
CA ILE A 298 11.02 15.16 5.86
C ILE A 298 11.27 16.47 6.62
N SER A 299 10.21 17.21 6.99
CA SER A 299 10.35 18.44 7.77
C SER A 299 10.87 18.21 9.20
N LYS A 300 10.77 16.99 9.72
CA LYS A 300 11.12 16.66 11.12
C LYS A 300 12.37 15.78 11.24
N TYR A 301 12.79 15.13 10.17
CA TYR A 301 13.86 14.13 10.21
C TYR A 301 14.91 14.40 9.13
N PRO A 302 16.21 14.26 9.42
CA PRO A 302 17.25 14.29 8.41
C PRO A 302 17.06 13.18 7.36
N PRO A 303 17.60 13.37 6.15
CA PRO A 303 17.59 12.32 5.13
C PRO A 303 18.14 10.98 5.66
N GLY A 304 17.43 9.89 5.36
CA GLY A 304 17.77 8.53 5.80
C GLY A 304 17.30 8.18 7.22
N GLU A 305 17.13 9.15 8.14
CA GLU A 305 16.66 8.86 9.49
C GLU A 305 15.17 8.43 9.49
N ALA A 306 14.35 9.10 8.71
CA ALA A 306 12.93 8.72 8.56
C ALA A 306 12.79 7.29 8.02
N ASP A 307 13.62 6.94 7.03
CA ASP A 307 13.62 5.61 6.40
C ASP A 307 13.97 4.51 7.41
N VAL A 308 15.04 4.72 8.19
CA VAL A 308 15.42 3.78 9.26
C VAL A 308 14.30 3.64 10.30
N ARG A 309 13.68 4.76 10.72
CA ARG A 309 12.57 4.73 11.68
C ARG A 309 11.35 4.01 11.12
N ALA A 310 11.04 4.19 9.83
CA ALA A 310 9.94 3.50 9.17
C ALA A 310 10.15 1.97 9.15
N LEU A 311 11.34 1.50 8.81
CA LEU A 311 11.69 0.07 8.88
C LEU A 311 11.62 -0.47 10.31
N LEU A 312 12.17 0.26 11.29
CA LEU A 312 12.12 -0.14 12.71
C LEU A 312 10.68 -0.13 13.27
N ALA A 313 9.80 0.68 12.71
CA ALA A 313 8.38 0.69 13.07
C ALA A 313 7.63 -0.54 12.52
N GLY A 314 8.16 -1.21 11.50
CA GLY A 314 7.61 -2.47 10.95
C GLY A 314 7.07 -2.36 9.52
N ASN A 315 7.41 -1.31 8.76
CA ASN A 315 7.14 -1.31 7.33
C ASN A 315 8.12 -2.25 6.62
N ASP A 316 7.67 -2.88 5.53
CA ASP A 316 8.45 -3.81 4.73
C ASP A 316 9.11 -3.12 3.54
N ILE A 317 8.40 -2.17 2.91
CA ILE A 317 8.85 -1.48 1.70
C ILE A 317 8.64 0.03 1.86
N LEU A 318 9.67 0.79 1.48
CA LEU A 318 9.69 2.25 1.52
C LEU A 318 9.52 2.82 0.10
N GLU A 319 8.58 3.78 -0.03
CA GLU A 319 8.36 4.53 -1.26
C GLU A 319 9.00 5.92 -1.23
#